data_e678712c63c399acd9e494747322dca3
#
_entry.id   e678712c63c399acd9e494747322dca3
#
_cell.length_a   1.000
_cell.length_b   1.000
_cell.length_c   1.000
_cell.angle_alpha   90.00
_cell.angle_beta   90.00
_cell.angle_gamma   90.00
#
_symmetry.space_group_name_H-M   'P 1'
#
loop_
_entity.id
_entity.type
_entity.pdbx_description
1 polymer ?
#
loop_
_entity_poly.entity_id
_entity_poly.type
_entity_poly.pdbx_seq_one_letter_code
_entity_poly.pdbx_strand_id
1 'polypeptide(L)'
;ESFNAKMLRDVATSPDGKTVIFNAVGHLWKKVGSNNPVRLTQDNTNFEYQPSFSADGKKILYTTWSDAKQSNIRELDLTTGAAKTLNTEPGFYYQPRYSPNGQYVVYIKSGGGALTGSLNSLYRGIFSTPVSSWTPTKIANGGEPQFTPDSKRVLYMSGSDLSKKVMSVGVHGENPREVFNLKYVDSVQLSPDGKHVAFTELFNAYVAPLPAYGGSIELSKDTTAIPVKKLTETAGPYLHWSDANTVHWMLGNEYNTRNIKSSQNGTPTRIELSIASDKPNETVAFVGARIITMKNAESAQEVIENGTVLVQGTKILAVGSTVNVPANARIIDATGKTLFPGIIDVHAHASHFNTGVVPQQNWAYYANLAFGITTMHDPSATSETVFSQAELQKAGQLVGPRIMSTGTILYGADGDFKAVI
;
A
#
# COMPACT_ATOMS: atom_id res chain seq x y z
N GLU A 1 -1.64 -9.54 22.71
CA GLU A 1 -1.91 -8.12 22.48
C GLU A 1 -2.44 -7.90 21.06
N SER A 2 -3.25 -6.86 20.87
CA SER A 2 -3.76 -6.45 19.56
C SER A 2 -3.60 -4.94 19.37
N PHE A 3 -3.72 -4.47 18.13
CA PHE A 3 -3.78 -3.06 17.80
C PHE A 3 -4.80 -2.82 16.69
N ASN A 4 -5.31 -1.62 16.59
CA ASN A 4 -6.16 -1.23 15.47
C ASN A 4 -5.30 -0.76 14.30
N ALA A 5 -5.46 -1.40 13.14
CA ALA A 5 -4.81 -0.99 11.91
C ALA A 5 -5.35 0.38 11.47
N LYS A 6 -4.46 1.28 11.09
CA LYS A 6 -4.77 2.64 10.65
C LYS A 6 -4.36 2.92 9.22
N MET A 7 -3.49 2.09 8.66
CA MET A 7 -3.04 2.22 7.28
C MET A 7 -3.77 1.22 6.39
N LEU A 8 -4.99 1.58 5.99
CA LEU A 8 -5.80 0.82 5.04
C LEU A 8 -5.53 1.32 3.63
N ARG A 9 -5.26 0.41 2.71
CA ARG A 9 -4.76 0.71 1.37
C ARG A 9 -5.53 -0.02 0.28
N ASP A 10 -5.26 0.34 -0.97
CA ASP A 10 -5.75 -0.39 -2.15
C ASP A 10 -7.25 -0.64 -2.10
N VAL A 11 -8.02 0.41 -1.89
CA VAL A 11 -9.46 0.32 -1.63
C VAL A 11 -10.24 0.17 -2.92
N ALA A 12 -11.19 -0.73 -2.93
CA ALA A 12 -12.19 -0.88 -4.00
C ALA A 12 -13.60 -0.99 -3.41
N THR A 13 -14.57 -0.38 -4.06
CA THR A 13 -15.97 -0.44 -3.67
C THR A 13 -16.77 -1.16 -4.76
N SER A 14 -17.67 -2.06 -4.34
CA SER A 14 -18.57 -2.76 -5.28
C SER A 14 -19.47 -1.79 -6.06
N PRO A 15 -19.90 -2.15 -7.27
CA PRO A 15 -20.78 -1.28 -8.10
C PRO A 15 -22.07 -0.86 -7.41
N ASP A 16 -22.59 -1.66 -6.47
CA ASP A 16 -23.77 -1.33 -5.68
C ASP A 16 -23.47 -0.47 -4.42
N GLY A 17 -22.19 -0.12 -4.21
CA GLY A 17 -21.72 0.70 -3.09
C GLY A 17 -21.74 0.02 -1.72
N LYS A 18 -22.11 -1.27 -1.61
CA LYS A 18 -22.34 -1.93 -0.31
C LYS A 18 -21.14 -2.66 0.25
N THR A 19 -20.23 -3.10 -0.60
CA THR A 19 -19.05 -3.86 -0.19
C THR A 19 -17.78 -3.05 -0.45
N VAL A 20 -16.96 -2.91 0.57
CA VAL A 20 -15.64 -2.29 0.49
C VAL A 20 -14.59 -3.36 0.72
N ILE A 21 -13.63 -3.48 -0.19
CA ILE A 21 -12.46 -4.35 -0.07
C ILE A 21 -11.23 -3.45 0.02
N PHE A 22 -10.32 -3.78 0.93
CA PHE A 22 -9.10 -3.02 1.15
C PHE A 22 -7.96 -3.92 1.63
N ASN A 23 -6.73 -3.47 1.45
CA ASN A 23 -5.55 -4.10 2.03
C ASN A 23 -5.26 -3.54 3.42
N ALA A 24 -4.96 -4.41 4.35
CA ALA A 24 -4.37 -4.08 5.64
C ALA A 24 -3.47 -5.22 6.10
N VAL A 25 -2.28 -4.88 6.59
CA VAL A 25 -1.30 -5.84 7.13
C VAL A 25 -1.08 -7.01 6.16
N GLY A 26 -0.82 -6.67 4.88
CA GLY A 26 -0.49 -7.62 3.82
C GLY A 26 -1.66 -8.43 3.26
N HIS A 27 -2.88 -8.26 3.73
CA HIS A 27 -4.02 -9.09 3.32
C HIS A 27 -5.23 -8.28 2.91
N LEU A 28 -6.11 -8.89 2.11
CA LEU A 28 -7.39 -8.29 1.74
C LEU A 28 -8.46 -8.56 2.79
N TRP A 29 -9.19 -7.51 3.09
CA TRP A 29 -10.30 -7.48 4.03
C TRP A 29 -11.56 -7.01 3.32
N LYS A 30 -12.70 -7.56 3.72
CA LYS A 30 -14.03 -7.21 3.20
C LYS A 30 -14.88 -6.63 4.31
N LYS A 31 -15.49 -5.48 4.06
CA LYS A 31 -16.52 -4.86 4.90
C LYS A 31 -17.81 -4.71 4.11
N VAL A 32 -18.92 -5.18 4.66
CA VAL A 32 -20.25 -5.07 4.05
C VAL A 32 -21.15 -4.21 4.95
N GLY A 33 -21.61 -3.10 4.43
CA GLY A 33 -22.47 -2.17 5.19
C GLY A 33 -21.86 -1.77 6.54
N SER A 34 -22.60 -1.96 7.62
CA SER A 34 -22.16 -1.68 9.00
C SER A 34 -21.39 -2.80 9.67
N ASN A 35 -21.23 -3.97 9.05
CA ASN A 35 -20.56 -5.12 9.64
C ASN A 35 -19.07 -4.85 9.85
N ASN A 36 -18.47 -5.53 10.83
CA ASN A 36 -17.01 -5.49 11.01
C ASN A 36 -16.28 -6.10 9.81
N PRO A 37 -15.07 -5.63 9.50
CA PRO A 37 -14.24 -6.22 8.46
C PRO A 37 -13.89 -7.67 8.79
N VAL A 38 -13.87 -8.51 7.74
CA VAL A 38 -13.42 -9.90 7.82
C VAL A 38 -12.37 -10.18 6.74
N ARG A 39 -11.43 -11.09 7.01
CA ARG A 39 -10.48 -11.56 5.99
C ARG A 39 -11.24 -12.05 4.76
N LEU A 40 -10.82 -11.59 3.60
CA LEU A 40 -11.46 -11.96 2.34
C LEU A 40 -11.00 -13.32 1.85
N THR A 41 -9.75 -13.64 2.07
CA THR A 41 -9.10 -14.89 1.66
C THR A 41 -8.55 -15.63 2.87
N GLN A 42 -8.16 -16.89 2.68
CA GLN A 42 -7.47 -17.70 3.69
C GLN A 42 -5.98 -17.92 3.36
N ASP A 43 -5.44 -17.18 2.39
CA ASP A 43 -4.04 -17.28 2.01
C ASP A 43 -3.15 -16.60 3.07
N ASN A 44 -2.36 -17.39 3.78
CA ASN A 44 -1.39 -16.93 4.77
C ASN A 44 0.05 -16.98 4.26
N THR A 45 0.28 -17.37 3.02
CA THR A 45 1.61 -17.51 2.43
C THR A 45 1.99 -16.34 1.53
N ASN A 46 1.00 -15.68 0.96
CA ASN A 46 1.19 -14.52 0.09
C ASN A 46 0.59 -13.27 0.70
N PHE A 47 1.19 -12.12 0.41
CA PHE A 47 0.52 -10.84 0.58
C PHE A 47 -0.40 -10.55 -0.60
N GLU A 48 -1.43 -9.74 -0.40
CA GLU A 48 -2.52 -9.50 -1.34
C GLU A 48 -2.77 -8.01 -1.50
N TYR A 49 -2.88 -7.53 -2.74
CA TYR A 49 -2.91 -6.10 -3.06
C TYR A 49 -3.89 -5.78 -4.19
N GLN A 50 -4.29 -4.52 -4.27
CA GLN A 50 -4.90 -3.86 -5.41
C GLN A 50 -6.14 -4.60 -5.95
N PRO A 51 -7.17 -4.81 -5.12
CA PRO A 51 -8.41 -5.42 -5.56
C PRO A 51 -9.14 -4.51 -6.55
N SER A 52 -9.79 -5.12 -7.54
CA SER A 52 -10.72 -4.44 -8.44
C SER A 52 -11.93 -5.31 -8.74
N PHE A 53 -13.12 -4.75 -8.70
CA PHE A 53 -14.35 -5.48 -8.98
C PHE A 53 -14.58 -5.68 -10.48
N SER A 54 -15.22 -6.80 -10.84
CA SER A 54 -15.91 -6.94 -12.12
C SER A 54 -17.13 -6.01 -12.18
N ALA A 55 -17.59 -5.67 -13.39
CA ALA A 55 -18.71 -4.75 -13.57
C ALA A 55 -20.02 -5.23 -12.91
N ASP A 56 -20.22 -6.54 -12.80
CA ASP A 56 -21.37 -7.15 -12.12
C ASP A 56 -21.18 -7.31 -10.59
N GLY A 57 -20.01 -6.92 -10.07
CA GLY A 57 -19.68 -7.00 -8.65
C GLY A 57 -19.47 -8.42 -8.09
N LYS A 58 -19.52 -9.46 -8.93
CA LYS A 58 -19.46 -10.85 -8.46
C LYS A 58 -18.04 -11.40 -8.32
N LYS A 59 -17.09 -10.77 -8.98
CA LYS A 59 -15.69 -11.19 -8.96
C LYS A 59 -14.78 -10.02 -8.62
N ILE A 60 -13.61 -10.35 -8.12
CA ILE A 60 -12.50 -9.41 -8.01
C ILE A 60 -11.26 -9.97 -8.69
N LEU A 61 -10.48 -9.07 -9.25
CA LEU A 61 -9.06 -9.28 -9.54
C LEU A 61 -8.24 -8.68 -8.41
N TYR A 62 -7.13 -9.32 -8.09
CA TYR A 62 -6.14 -8.80 -7.15
C TYR A 62 -4.77 -9.36 -7.47
N THR A 63 -3.74 -8.73 -6.94
CA THR A 63 -2.38 -9.25 -7.05
C THR A 63 -1.96 -9.90 -5.74
N THR A 64 -1.13 -10.94 -5.83
CA THR A 64 -0.44 -11.53 -4.69
C THR A 64 1.05 -11.27 -4.79
N TRP A 65 1.73 -11.28 -3.67
CA TRP A 65 3.19 -11.22 -3.60
C TRP A 65 3.74 -12.26 -2.63
N SER A 66 4.78 -12.92 -3.05
CA SER A 66 5.65 -13.73 -2.21
C SER A 66 7.09 -13.45 -2.63
N ASP A 67 7.98 -13.21 -1.67
CA ASP A 67 9.40 -12.97 -1.96
C ASP A 67 10.05 -14.16 -2.70
N ALA A 68 9.54 -15.38 -2.47
CA ALA A 68 10.03 -16.59 -3.12
C ALA A 68 9.46 -16.82 -4.53
N LYS A 69 8.19 -16.43 -4.78
CA LYS A 69 7.46 -16.77 -6.02
C LYS A 69 7.06 -15.55 -6.84
N GLN A 70 7.36 -14.35 -6.36
CA GLN A 70 6.96 -13.08 -6.96
C GLN A 70 5.44 -12.87 -6.97
N SER A 71 4.94 -12.06 -7.89
CA SER A 71 3.54 -11.65 -7.99
C SER A 71 2.74 -12.53 -8.92
N ASN A 72 1.47 -12.73 -8.59
CA ASN A 72 0.47 -13.31 -9.47
C ASN A 72 -0.77 -12.43 -9.55
N ILE A 73 -1.47 -12.48 -10.68
CA ILE A 73 -2.83 -11.96 -10.83
C ILE A 73 -3.80 -13.07 -10.50
N ARG A 74 -4.68 -12.83 -9.53
CA ARG A 74 -5.68 -13.78 -9.09
C ARG A 74 -7.10 -13.26 -9.33
N GLU A 75 -7.98 -14.17 -9.66
CA GLU A 75 -9.43 -13.94 -9.68
C GLU A 75 -10.07 -14.65 -8.49
N LEU A 76 -10.94 -13.97 -7.77
CA LEU A 76 -11.78 -14.55 -6.72
C LEU A 76 -13.25 -14.35 -7.09
N ASP A 77 -14.01 -15.43 -7.15
CA ASP A 77 -15.46 -15.39 -7.24
C ASP A 77 -16.04 -15.17 -5.84
N LEU A 78 -16.72 -14.05 -5.64
CA LEU A 78 -17.25 -13.66 -4.33
C LEU A 78 -18.49 -14.45 -3.92
N THR A 79 -19.13 -15.14 -4.87
CA THR A 79 -20.31 -15.97 -4.63
C THR A 79 -19.91 -17.36 -4.14
N THR A 80 -18.90 -17.96 -4.76
CA THR A 80 -18.47 -19.33 -4.47
C THR A 80 -17.25 -19.38 -3.55
N GLY A 81 -16.49 -18.29 -3.43
CA GLY A 81 -15.20 -18.24 -2.74
C GLY A 81 -14.06 -18.90 -3.53
N ALA A 82 -14.30 -19.34 -4.77
CA ALA A 82 -13.28 -19.99 -5.60
C ALA A 82 -12.27 -18.97 -6.10
N ALA A 83 -10.99 -19.26 -5.90
CA ALA A 83 -9.88 -18.43 -6.38
C ALA A 83 -9.01 -19.18 -7.38
N LYS A 84 -8.58 -18.49 -8.44
CA LYS A 84 -7.64 -19.04 -9.43
C LYS A 84 -6.56 -18.05 -9.81
N THR A 85 -5.40 -18.55 -10.20
CA THR A 85 -4.32 -17.73 -10.78
C THR A 85 -4.57 -17.61 -12.28
N LEU A 86 -4.39 -16.41 -12.82
CA LEU A 86 -4.65 -16.12 -14.23
C LEU A 86 -3.36 -16.13 -15.07
N ASN A 87 -2.28 -15.53 -14.57
CA ASN A 87 -0.99 -15.51 -15.26
C ASN A 87 -0.25 -16.84 -15.12
N THR A 88 0.54 -17.19 -16.13
CA THR A 88 1.33 -18.42 -16.17
C THR A 88 2.80 -18.22 -15.80
N GLU A 89 3.29 -16.99 -15.89
CA GLU A 89 4.69 -16.64 -15.63
C GLU A 89 4.83 -15.84 -14.33
N PRO A 90 5.85 -16.11 -13.52
CA PRO A 90 6.17 -15.24 -12.40
C PRO A 90 6.61 -13.86 -12.90
N GLY A 91 6.38 -12.85 -12.09
CA GLY A 91 6.72 -11.47 -12.46
C GLY A 91 6.32 -10.48 -11.38
N PHE A 92 6.40 -9.20 -11.72
CA PHE A 92 5.94 -8.12 -10.87
C PHE A 92 4.70 -7.50 -11.51
N TYR A 93 3.52 -7.99 -11.11
CA TYR A 93 2.22 -7.58 -11.65
C TYR A 93 1.50 -6.68 -10.66
N TYR A 94 0.80 -5.65 -11.17
CA TYR A 94 -0.01 -4.77 -10.34
C TYR A 94 -1.11 -4.06 -11.14
N GLN A 95 -2.10 -3.51 -10.42
CA GLN A 95 -3.27 -2.81 -10.93
C GLN A 95 -4.09 -3.61 -11.97
N PRO A 96 -4.44 -4.87 -11.71
CA PRO A 96 -5.28 -5.62 -12.65
C PRO A 96 -6.71 -5.09 -12.63
N ARG A 97 -7.31 -4.91 -13.81
CA ARG A 97 -8.71 -4.47 -13.97
C ARG A 97 -9.39 -5.22 -15.09
N TYR A 98 -10.65 -5.57 -14.88
CA TYR A 98 -11.51 -6.09 -15.94
C TYR A 98 -11.95 -4.99 -16.91
N SER A 99 -12.16 -5.36 -18.18
CA SER A 99 -13.01 -4.58 -19.07
C SER A 99 -14.48 -4.65 -18.61
N PRO A 100 -15.29 -3.59 -18.83
CA PRO A 100 -16.71 -3.60 -18.45
C PRO A 100 -17.49 -4.80 -18.99
N ASN A 101 -17.17 -5.28 -20.20
CA ASN A 101 -17.78 -6.49 -20.79
C ASN A 101 -17.20 -7.81 -20.26
N GLY A 102 -16.21 -7.78 -19.36
CA GLY A 102 -15.57 -8.96 -18.79
C GLY A 102 -14.70 -9.81 -19.75
N GLN A 103 -14.44 -9.33 -20.96
CA GLN A 103 -13.70 -10.11 -21.97
C GLN A 103 -12.18 -9.94 -21.87
N TYR A 104 -11.71 -8.81 -21.32
CA TYR A 104 -10.31 -8.48 -21.19
C TYR A 104 -9.93 -8.16 -19.75
N VAL A 105 -8.66 -8.34 -19.46
CA VAL A 105 -7.98 -7.80 -18.26
C VAL A 105 -6.84 -6.90 -18.73
N VAL A 106 -6.72 -5.72 -18.15
CA VAL A 106 -5.56 -4.86 -18.27
C VAL A 106 -4.78 -4.88 -16.97
N TYR A 107 -3.46 -4.84 -17.05
CA TYR A 107 -2.58 -4.83 -15.88
C TYR A 107 -1.22 -4.22 -16.23
N ILE A 108 -0.43 -3.90 -15.21
CA ILE A 108 0.95 -3.47 -15.37
C ILE A 108 1.87 -4.65 -15.03
N LYS A 109 2.87 -4.88 -15.91
CA LYS A 109 4.05 -5.71 -15.62
C LYS A 109 5.25 -4.80 -15.46
N SER A 110 5.87 -4.81 -14.29
CA SER A 110 7.08 -4.05 -14.00
C SER A 110 8.34 -4.90 -14.21
N GLY A 111 9.50 -4.26 -14.21
CA GLY A 111 10.80 -4.93 -14.06
C GLY A 111 11.03 -5.37 -12.63
N GLY A 112 12.10 -6.12 -12.39
CA GLY A 112 12.46 -6.67 -11.07
C GLY A 112 12.40 -5.65 -9.94
N GLY A 113 12.06 -6.11 -8.75
CA GLY A 113 11.97 -5.30 -7.55
C GLY A 113 13.33 -5.06 -6.89
N ALA A 114 13.38 -4.12 -5.93
CA ALA A 114 14.58 -3.84 -5.14
C ALA A 114 15.11 -5.06 -4.36
N LEU A 115 14.24 -6.04 -4.08
CA LEU A 115 14.62 -7.29 -3.41
C LEU A 115 15.41 -8.25 -4.29
N THR A 116 15.14 -8.23 -5.60
CA THR A 116 15.78 -9.11 -6.58
C THR A 116 16.87 -8.40 -7.40
N GLY A 117 17.17 -7.16 -7.05
CA GLY A 117 17.98 -6.25 -7.86
C GLY A 117 17.13 -5.56 -8.93
N SER A 118 17.56 -4.37 -9.35
CA SER A 118 16.91 -3.59 -10.40
C SER A 118 17.21 -4.17 -11.79
N LEU A 119 16.87 -5.44 -11.99
CA LEU A 119 16.94 -6.06 -13.31
C LEU A 119 15.90 -5.41 -14.19
N ASN A 120 16.32 -4.74 -15.22
CA ASN A 120 15.44 -4.20 -16.25
C ASN A 120 14.71 -5.35 -16.93
N SER A 121 13.40 -5.48 -16.69
CA SER A 121 12.58 -6.33 -17.52
C SER A 121 12.47 -5.69 -18.89
N LEU A 122 12.86 -6.40 -19.93
CA LEU A 122 12.72 -5.97 -21.33
C LEU A 122 11.25 -5.80 -21.73
N TYR A 123 10.32 -6.41 -20.98
CA TYR A 123 8.91 -6.46 -21.30
C TYR A 123 8.01 -5.75 -20.27
N ARG A 124 8.54 -4.74 -19.58
CA ARG A 124 7.71 -3.92 -18.69
C ARG A 124 6.71 -3.08 -19.48
N GLY A 125 5.57 -2.77 -18.89
CA GLY A 125 4.55 -1.91 -19.50
C GLY A 125 3.15 -2.30 -19.09
N ILE A 126 2.18 -1.72 -19.79
CA ILE A 126 0.76 -2.03 -19.67
C ILE A 126 0.43 -3.12 -20.68
N PHE A 127 -0.24 -4.16 -20.19
CA PHE A 127 -0.67 -5.30 -20.98
C PHE A 127 -2.18 -5.42 -20.97
N SER A 128 -2.74 -5.76 -22.13
CA SER A 128 -4.13 -6.20 -22.28
C SER A 128 -4.14 -7.68 -22.64
N THR A 129 -5.05 -8.44 -22.06
CA THR A 129 -5.15 -9.88 -22.31
C THR A 129 -6.61 -10.33 -22.36
N PRO A 130 -7.02 -11.16 -23.35
CA PRO A 130 -8.31 -11.82 -23.31
C PRO A 130 -8.38 -12.79 -22.12
N VAL A 131 -9.48 -12.75 -21.36
CA VAL A 131 -9.70 -13.65 -20.21
C VAL A 131 -9.75 -15.11 -20.65
N SER A 132 -10.28 -15.39 -21.84
CA SER A 132 -10.48 -16.74 -22.35
C SER A 132 -9.21 -17.50 -22.72
N SER A 133 -8.18 -16.79 -23.22
CA SER A 133 -6.94 -17.40 -23.73
C SER A 133 -5.70 -17.04 -22.96
N TRP A 134 -5.76 -15.95 -22.17
CA TRP A 134 -4.62 -15.36 -21.47
C TRP A 134 -3.38 -15.19 -22.35
N THR A 135 -3.58 -14.56 -23.52
CA THR A 135 -2.51 -14.21 -24.46
C THR A 135 -2.20 -12.71 -24.36
N PRO A 136 -1.23 -12.30 -23.49
CA PRO A 136 -0.98 -10.90 -23.22
C PRO A 136 -0.39 -10.14 -24.41
N THR A 137 -0.91 -8.96 -24.67
CA THR A 137 -0.36 -8.00 -25.63
C THR A 137 0.07 -6.75 -24.89
N LYS A 138 1.33 -6.32 -25.06
CA LYS A 138 1.79 -5.04 -24.54
C LYS A 138 1.14 -3.92 -25.37
N ILE A 139 0.43 -3.01 -24.72
CA ILE A 139 -0.30 -1.92 -25.40
C ILE A 139 0.33 -0.55 -25.18
N ALA A 140 1.05 -0.33 -24.06
CA ALA A 140 1.67 0.96 -23.74
C ALA A 140 2.75 0.84 -22.67
N ASN A 141 3.41 1.96 -22.40
CA ASN A 141 4.19 2.20 -21.19
C ASN A 141 3.50 3.30 -20.36
N GLY A 142 3.35 3.08 -19.07
CA GLY A 142 2.68 4.03 -18.17
C GLY A 142 2.11 3.38 -16.94
N GLY A 143 1.13 4.04 -16.33
CA GLY A 143 0.48 3.62 -15.10
C GLY A 143 -1.03 3.82 -15.12
N GLU A 144 -1.71 3.34 -14.09
CA GLU A 144 -3.15 3.50 -13.85
C GLU A 144 -4.05 3.11 -15.03
N PRO A 145 -3.85 1.93 -15.66
CA PRO A 145 -4.66 1.55 -16.81
C PRO A 145 -6.12 1.30 -16.40
N GLN A 146 -7.06 1.77 -17.23
CA GLN A 146 -8.49 1.56 -17.03
C GLN A 146 -9.22 1.53 -18.37
N PHE A 147 -10.21 0.65 -18.51
CA PHE A 147 -10.97 0.55 -19.73
C PHE A 147 -11.98 1.69 -19.91
N THR A 148 -12.25 2.05 -21.17
CA THR A 148 -13.42 2.83 -21.52
C THR A 148 -14.71 2.00 -21.36
N PRO A 149 -15.89 2.65 -21.16
CA PRO A 149 -17.15 1.92 -20.92
C PRO A 149 -17.52 0.95 -22.04
N ASP A 150 -17.15 1.23 -23.29
CA ASP A 150 -17.36 0.35 -24.44
C ASP A 150 -16.36 -0.82 -24.53
N SER A 151 -15.42 -0.91 -23.59
CA SER A 151 -14.37 -1.94 -23.53
C SER A 151 -13.41 -1.97 -24.74
N LYS A 152 -13.39 -0.92 -25.57
CA LYS A 152 -12.58 -0.90 -26.79
C LYS A 152 -11.22 -0.26 -26.60
N ARG A 153 -11.08 0.60 -25.61
CA ARG A 153 -9.86 1.36 -25.36
C ARG A 153 -9.46 1.31 -23.89
N VAL A 154 -8.20 1.62 -23.66
CA VAL A 154 -7.61 1.75 -22.31
C VAL A 154 -7.10 3.17 -22.17
N LEU A 155 -7.53 3.86 -21.10
CA LEU A 155 -6.91 5.08 -20.63
C LEU A 155 -5.76 4.72 -19.71
N TYR A 156 -4.68 5.50 -19.77
CA TYR A 156 -3.53 5.32 -18.89
C TYR A 156 -2.75 6.63 -18.72
N MET A 157 -2.02 6.72 -17.62
CA MET A 157 -1.11 7.84 -17.39
C MET A 157 0.26 7.53 -17.98
N SER A 158 0.86 8.53 -18.67
CA SER A 158 2.18 8.46 -19.27
C SER A 158 3.00 9.70 -18.93
N GLY A 159 4.32 9.62 -19.07
CA GLY A 159 5.24 10.71 -18.74
C GLY A 159 5.61 10.76 -17.25
N SER A 160 6.40 11.74 -16.89
CA SER A 160 6.88 12.00 -15.53
C SER A 160 6.85 13.49 -15.23
N ASP A 161 6.88 13.82 -13.96
CA ASP A 161 6.95 15.21 -13.47
C ASP A 161 5.89 16.11 -14.12
N LEU A 162 6.29 17.22 -14.68
CA LEU A 162 5.41 18.20 -15.34
C LEU A 162 5.03 17.81 -16.79
N SER A 163 5.50 16.67 -17.27
CA SER A 163 5.17 16.17 -18.62
C SER A 163 4.16 15.02 -18.62
N LYS A 164 3.47 14.80 -17.52
CA LYS A 164 2.44 13.76 -17.40
C LYS A 164 1.28 14.02 -18.34
N LYS A 165 0.69 12.94 -18.84
CA LYS A 165 -0.47 12.94 -19.75
C LYS A 165 -1.41 11.80 -19.43
N VAL A 166 -2.69 12.01 -19.73
CA VAL A 166 -3.63 10.90 -19.90
C VAL A 166 -3.67 10.54 -21.37
N MET A 167 -3.38 9.31 -21.67
CA MET A 167 -3.41 8.72 -23.01
C MET A 167 -4.56 7.73 -23.13
N SER A 168 -5.01 7.50 -24.34
CA SER A 168 -5.96 6.45 -24.70
C SER A 168 -5.39 5.61 -25.83
N VAL A 169 -5.49 4.29 -25.72
CA VAL A 169 -5.00 3.34 -26.73
C VAL A 169 -6.02 2.21 -26.90
N GLY A 170 -6.14 1.64 -28.10
CA GLY A 170 -6.98 0.46 -28.29
C GLY A 170 -6.48 -0.76 -27.54
N VAL A 171 -7.34 -1.74 -27.31
CA VAL A 171 -7.03 -2.93 -26.49
C VAL A 171 -5.93 -3.82 -27.07
N HIS A 172 -5.56 -3.60 -28.33
CA HIS A 172 -4.44 -4.28 -29.01
C HIS A 172 -3.24 -3.35 -29.24
N GLY A 173 -3.23 -2.14 -28.67
CA GLY A 173 -2.15 -1.16 -28.80
C GLY A 173 -2.30 -0.19 -29.97
N GLU A 174 -3.42 -0.22 -30.68
CA GLU A 174 -3.68 0.61 -31.85
C GLU A 174 -4.14 2.03 -31.50
N ASN A 175 -3.85 2.97 -32.40
CA ASN A 175 -4.31 4.36 -32.41
C ASN A 175 -4.18 5.08 -31.04
N PRO A 176 -2.96 5.26 -30.52
CA PRO A 176 -2.75 6.02 -29.28
C PRO A 176 -3.17 7.48 -29.48
N ARG A 177 -3.83 8.06 -28.47
CA ARG A 177 -4.32 9.45 -28.48
C ARG A 177 -4.06 10.09 -27.14
N GLU A 178 -3.71 11.35 -27.15
CA GLU A 178 -3.65 12.19 -25.96
C GLU A 178 -5.05 12.67 -25.61
N VAL A 179 -5.40 12.59 -24.30
CA VAL A 179 -6.71 13.00 -23.78
C VAL A 179 -6.57 14.26 -22.93
N PHE A 180 -5.59 14.26 -22.01
CA PHE A 180 -5.27 15.39 -21.14
C PHE A 180 -3.76 15.58 -21.02
N ASN A 181 -3.34 16.82 -20.92
CA ASN A 181 -2.07 17.19 -20.32
C ASN A 181 -2.27 17.37 -18.81
N LEU A 182 -1.30 16.94 -18.01
CA LEU A 182 -1.36 17.01 -16.55
C LEU A 182 -0.20 17.84 -16.04
N LYS A 183 -0.44 18.66 -15.02
CA LYS A 183 0.62 19.43 -14.37
C LYS A 183 1.02 18.80 -13.01
N TYR A 184 0.15 18.88 -12.05
CA TYR A 184 0.38 18.35 -10.69
C TYR A 184 -0.59 17.23 -10.33
N VAL A 185 -1.23 16.67 -11.32
CA VAL A 185 -2.19 15.56 -11.13
C VAL A 185 -1.42 14.26 -10.92
N ASP A 186 -1.80 13.51 -9.86
CA ASP A 186 -1.16 12.26 -9.49
C ASP A 186 -1.95 11.02 -9.88
N SER A 187 -3.26 11.12 -10.00
CA SER A 187 -4.14 10.02 -10.37
C SER A 187 -5.36 10.53 -11.14
N VAL A 188 -5.82 9.78 -12.12
CA VAL A 188 -7.04 10.08 -12.90
C VAL A 188 -7.89 8.83 -13.02
N GLN A 189 -9.15 8.92 -12.59
CA GLN A 189 -10.11 7.81 -12.59
C GLN A 189 -11.33 8.15 -13.44
N LEU A 190 -11.58 7.33 -14.48
CA LEU A 190 -12.74 7.48 -15.35
C LEU A 190 -14.01 6.98 -14.68
N SER A 191 -15.11 7.73 -14.78
CA SER A 191 -16.41 7.24 -14.31
C SER A 191 -16.89 6.05 -15.17
N PRO A 192 -17.66 5.11 -14.58
CA PRO A 192 -18.14 3.93 -15.29
C PRO A 192 -18.98 4.24 -16.54
N ASP A 193 -19.62 5.40 -16.61
CA ASP A 193 -20.37 5.86 -17.80
C ASP A 193 -19.52 6.66 -18.81
N GLY A 194 -18.23 6.91 -18.50
CA GLY A 194 -17.31 7.63 -19.34
C GLY A 194 -17.54 9.13 -19.49
N LYS A 195 -18.40 9.72 -18.63
CA LYS A 195 -18.76 11.15 -18.75
C LYS A 195 -17.92 12.07 -17.87
N HIS A 196 -17.28 11.52 -16.85
CA HIS A 196 -16.49 12.28 -15.88
C HIS A 196 -15.14 11.63 -15.64
N VAL A 197 -14.19 12.45 -15.19
CA VAL A 197 -12.95 12.00 -14.57
C VAL A 197 -12.86 12.56 -13.16
N ALA A 198 -12.52 11.72 -12.19
CA ALA A 198 -12.09 12.14 -10.88
C ALA A 198 -10.56 12.11 -10.86
N PHE A 199 -9.93 13.09 -10.26
CA PHE A 199 -8.47 13.18 -10.22
C PHE A 199 -7.98 13.74 -8.90
N THR A 200 -6.75 13.39 -8.54
CA THR A 200 -6.06 13.95 -7.39
C THR A 200 -4.99 14.93 -7.86
N GLU A 201 -4.97 16.10 -7.24
CA GLU A 201 -3.95 17.11 -7.45
C GLU A 201 -3.57 17.71 -6.10
N LEU A 202 -2.28 17.74 -5.78
CA LEU A 202 -1.76 18.25 -4.50
C LEU A 202 -2.57 17.70 -3.32
N PHE A 203 -2.71 16.37 -3.27
CA PHE A 203 -3.43 15.55 -2.27
C PHE A 203 -4.96 15.66 -2.30
N ASN A 204 -5.56 16.71 -2.83
CA ASN A 204 -7.01 16.83 -2.90
C ASN A 204 -7.59 16.14 -4.13
N ALA A 205 -8.85 15.69 -3.99
CA ALA A 205 -9.61 15.10 -5.08
C ALA A 205 -10.55 16.11 -5.72
N TYR A 206 -10.68 16.01 -7.03
CA TYR A 206 -11.51 16.85 -7.89
C TYR A 206 -12.29 16.00 -8.88
N VAL A 207 -13.32 16.57 -9.49
CA VAL A 207 -14.07 15.95 -10.60
C VAL A 207 -14.27 16.98 -11.71
N ALA A 208 -14.17 16.49 -12.95
CA ALA A 208 -14.44 17.25 -14.17
C ALA A 208 -15.20 16.40 -15.18
N PRO A 209 -15.97 16.99 -16.11
CA PRO A 209 -16.52 16.26 -17.25
C PRO A 209 -15.38 15.81 -18.17
N LEU A 210 -15.53 14.62 -18.78
CA LEU A 210 -14.68 14.17 -19.86
C LEU A 210 -15.24 14.71 -21.18
N PRO A 211 -14.52 15.56 -21.91
CA PRO A 211 -14.98 16.06 -23.20
C PRO A 211 -15.14 14.93 -24.22
N ALA A 212 -16.27 14.89 -24.89
CA ALA A 212 -16.54 13.88 -25.92
C ALA A 212 -15.72 14.12 -27.20
N TYR A 213 -15.36 15.36 -27.48
CA TYR A 213 -14.62 15.79 -28.68
C TYR A 213 -13.63 16.90 -28.34
N GLY A 214 -12.56 16.99 -29.09
CA GLY A 214 -11.56 18.05 -28.98
C GLY A 214 -10.14 17.53 -28.89
N GLY A 215 -9.18 18.45 -28.97
CA GLY A 215 -7.76 18.17 -28.70
C GLY A 215 -7.50 17.96 -27.20
N SER A 216 -6.27 17.62 -26.87
CA SER A 216 -5.81 17.53 -25.49
C SER A 216 -6.00 18.89 -24.78
N ILE A 217 -6.57 18.86 -23.60
CA ILE A 217 -6.69 20.02 -22.71
C ILE A 217 -5.88 19.77 -21.43
N GLU A 218 -5.48 20.83 -20.76
CA GLU A 218 -4.86 20.71 -19.44
C GLU A 218 -5.92 20.34 -18.40
N LEU A 219 -5.74 19.22 -17.74
CA LEU A 219 -6.53 18.83 -16.56
C LEU A 219 -5.79 19.31 -15.31
N SER A 220 -6.37 20.24 -14.62
CA SER A 220 -5.88 20.73 -13.32
C SER A 220 -7.02 21.34 -12.53
N LYS A 221 -6.81 21.54 -11.23
CA LYS A 221 -7.77 22.20 -10.35
C LYS A 221 -8.08 23.66 -10.78
N ASP A 222 -7.18 24.29 -11.52
CA ASP A 222 -7.24 25.69 -11.95
C ASP A 222 -7.63 25.83 -13.44
N THR A 223 -7.89 24.73 -14.16
CA THR A 223 -8.30 24.82 -15.56
C THR A 223 -9.63 25.57 -15.72
N THR A 224 -9.71 26.42 -16.73
CA THR A 224 -10.95 27.13 -17.11
C THR A 224 -11.62 26.54 -18.35
N ALA A 225 -10.95 25.59 -19.01
CA ALA A 225 -11.44 24.95 -20.23
C ALA A 225 -12.67 24.05 -20.00
N ILE A 226 -12.77 23.47 -18.81
CA ILE A 226 -13.89 22.65 -18.35
C ILE A 226 -14.20 22.96 -16.89
N PRO A 227 -15.46 22.77 -16.43
CA PRO A 227 -15.77 23.00 -15.03
C PRO A 227 -15.10 21.93 -14.14
N VAL A 228 -14.39 22.37 -13.12
CA VAL A 228 -13.76 21.50 -12.12
C VAL A 228 -14.40 21.76 -10.76
N LYS A 229 -14.76 20.68 -10.06
CA LYS A 229 -15.34 20.71 -8.72
C LYS A 229 -14.43 19.99 -7.73
N LYS A 230 -14.06 20.70 -6.64
CA LYS A 230 -13.33 20.08 -5.53
C LYS A 230 -14.22 19.12 -4.75
N LEU A 231 -13.71 17.96 -4.41
CA LEU A 231 -14.43 16.89 -3.70
C LEU A 231 -14.01 16.76 -2.24
N THR A 232 -12.75 17.04 -1.90
CA THR A 232 -12.20 16.82 -0.56
C THR A 232 -11.76 18.12 0.08
N GLU A 233 -11.76 18.17 1.41
CA GLU A 233 -11.22 19.29 2.18
C GLU A 233 -9.79 19.01 2.68
N THR A 234 -9.47 17.73 2.90
CA THR A 234 -8.15 17.31 3.40
C THR A 234 -7.35 16.61 2.31
N ALA A 235 -7.58 15.30 2.11
CA ALA A 235 -6.90 14.54 1.09
C ALA A 235 -7.82 13.45 0.55
N GLY A 236 -7.54 12.97 -0.67
CA GLY A 236 -8.36 11.96 -1.35
C GLY A 236 -7.55 10.81 -1.95
N PRO A 237 -6.68 10.12 -1.19
CA PRO A 237 -5.95 8.96 -1.71
C PRO A 237 -6.88 7.79 -2.01
N TYR A 238 -6.46 6.90 -2.91
CA TYR A 238 -7.26 5.76 -3.37
C TYR A 238 -8.62 6.15 -3.96
N LEU A 239 -8.66 7.30 -4.65
CA LEU A 239 -9.86 7.81 -5.31
C LEU A 239 -10.36 6.82 -6.36
N HIS A 240 -11.63 6.44 -6.29
CA HIS A 240 -12.25 5.51 -7.24
C HIS A 240 -13.77 5.71 -7.32
N TRP A 241 -14.38 5.14 -8.35
CA TRP A 241 -15.82 5.17 -8.58
C TRP A 241 -16.46 3.82 -8.20
N SER A 242 -17.69 3.85 -7.64
CA SER A 242 -18.56 2.68 -7.58
C SER A 242 -19.60 2.67 -8.71
N ASP A 243 -20.13 3.84 -9.03
CA ASP A 243 -21.12 4.05 -10.09
C ASP A 243 -20.87 5.38 -10.83
N ALA A 244 -21.72 5.75 -11.77
CA ALA A 244 -21.54 6.95 -12.60
C ALA A 244 -21.55 8.29 -11.83
N ASN A 245 -21.99 8.31 -10.57
CA ASN A 245 -22.17 9.54 -9.80
C ASN A 245 -21.48 9.50 -8.43
N THR A 246 -20.95 8.36 -8.00
CA THR A 246 -20.44 8.19 -6.63
C THR A 246 -18.96 7.86 -6.63
N VAL A 247 -18.19 8.70 -5.98
CA VAL A 247 -16.74 8.54 -5.75
C VAL A 247 -16.48 8.20 -4.29
N HIS A 248 -15.38 7.48 -4.10
CA HIS A 248 -14.90 7.06 -2.79
C HIS A 248 -13.41 7.31 -2.67
N TRP A 249 -12.94 7.51 -1.42
CA TRP A 249 -11.52 7.56 -1.09
C TRP A 249 -11.29 7.08 0.35
N MET A 250 -10.05 6.76 0.66
CA MET A 250 -9.65 6.28 1.99
C MET A 250 -8.49 7.11 2.51
N LEU A 251 -8.64 7.75 3.64
CA LEU A 251 -7.57 8.46 4.32
C LEU A 251 -7.26 7.75 5.65
N GLY A 252 -6.13 7.05 5.70
CA GLY A 252 -5.81 6.19 6.84
C GLY A 252 -6.85 5.08 7.00
N ASN A 253 -7.67 5.12 8.05
CA ASN A 253 -8.80 4.21 8.26
C ASN A 253 -10.17 4.89 8.13
N GLU A 254 -10.21 6.09 7.55
CA GLU A 254 -11.46 6.82 7.28
C GLU A 254 -11.88 6.65 5.83
N TYR A 255 -12.96 5.90 5.63
CA TYR A 255 -13.57 5.68 4.33
C TYR A 255 -14.60 6.77 4.05
N ASN A 256 -14.47 7.41 2.91
CA ASN A 256 -15.26 8.55 2.48
C ASN A 256 -16.03 8.23 1.21
N THR A 257 -17.21 8.83 1.11
CA THR A 257 -18.11 8.69 -0.05
C THR A 257 -18.69 10.05 -0.41
N ARG A 258 -18.78 10.35 -1.70
CA ARG A 258 -19.45 11.55 -2.20
C ARG A 258 -20.17 11.30 -3.52
N ASN A 259 -21.43 11.72 -3.58
CA ASN A 259 -22.11 11.87 -4.86
C ASN A 259 -21.66 13.19 -5.51
N ILE A 260 -21.17 13.13 -6.76
CA ILE A 260 -20.62 14.32 -7.45
C ILE A 260 -21.67 15.43 -7.71
N LYS A 261 -22.96 15.08 -7.70
CA LYS A 261 -24.08 16.02 -7.82
C LYS A 261 -24.39 16.72 -6.50
N SER A 262 -23.96 16.16 -5.37
CA SER A 262 -24.17 16.76 -4.05
C SER A 262 -23.22 17.94 -3.82
N SER A 263 -23.65 18.92 -3.06
CA SER A 263 -22.79 20.00 -2.57
C SER A 263 -21.99 19.61 -1.32
N GLN A 264 -22.38 18.52 -0.63
CA GLN A 264 -21.80 18.11 0.64
C GLN A 264 -21.19 16.71 0.55
N ASN A 265 -20.16 16.49 1.33
CA ASN A 265 -19.59 15.15 1.57
C ASN A 265 -20.52 14.35 2.49
N GLY A 266 -20.53 13.05 2.35
CA GLY A 266 -21.06 12.15 3.36
C GLY A 266 -20.21 12.20 4.64
N THR A 267 -20.76 11.72 5.74
CA THR A 267 -20.00 11.53 6.98
C THR A 267 -18.98 10.40 6.76
N PRO A 268 -17.69 10.64 7.05
CA PRO A 268 -16.67 9.60 6.96
C PRO A 268 -17.04 8.39 7.83
N THR A 269 -16.82 7.19 7.30
CA THR A 269 -16.95 5.94 8.06
C THR A 269 -15.58 5.51 8.54
N ARG A 270 -15.35 5.50 9.85
CA ARG A 270 -14.12 4.94 10.41
C ARG A 270 -14.21 3.42 10.40
N ILE A 271 -13.24 2.78 9.75
CA ILE A 271 -13.11 1.33 9.71
C ILE A 271 -12.22 0.89 10.86
N GLU A 272 -12.81 0.19 11.82
CA GLU A 272 -12.07 -0.39 12.95
C GLU A 272 -11.66 -1.83 12.57
N LEU A 273 -10.37 -2.09 12.60
CA LEU A 273 -9.78 -3.39 12.30
C LEU A 273 -8.74 -3.75 13.35
N SER A 274 -9.11 -4.64 14.27
CA SER A 274 -8.21 -5.15 15.30
C SER A 274 -7.35 -6.28 14.74
N ILE A 275 -6.04 -6.10 14.80
CA ILE A 275 -5.02 -7.07 14.36
C ILE A 275 -4.33 -7.64 15.60
N ALA A 276 -4.27 -8.96 15.68
CA ALA A 276 -3.45 -9.64 16.69
C ALA A 276 -1.96 -9.46 16.38
N SER A 277 -1.17 -9.16 17.40
CA SER A 277 0.29 -9.14 17.27
C SER A 277 0.84 -10.53 17.58
N ASP A 278 1.57 -11.12 16.64
CA ASP A 278 2.36 -12.32 16.90
C ASP A 278 3.62 -11.92 17.66
N LYS A 279 3.67 -12.29 18.93
CA LYS A 279 4.76 -11.94 19.84
C LYS A 279 5.21 -13.18 20.61
N PRO A 280 6.52 -13.29 20.89
CA PRO A 280 7.01 -14.37 21.72
C PRO A 280 6.37 -14.27 23.13
N ASN A 281 6.15 -15.39 23.75
CA ASN A 281 5.67 -15.50 25.15
C ASN A 281 6.62 -16.28 26.04
N GLU A 282 7.75 -16.76 25.50
CA GLU A 282 8.76 -17.49 26.25
C GLU A 282 9.46 -16.60 27.31
N THR A 283 10.03 -17.25 28.30
CA THR A 283 10.93 -16.62 29.26
C THR A 283 12.37 -16.95 28.88
N VAL A 284 13.22 -15.91 28.75
CA VAL A 284 14.64 -16.03 28.37
C VAL A 284 15.50 -15.31 29.40
N ALA A 285 16.55 -15.95 29.85
CA ALA A 285 17.55 -15.34 30.74
C ALA A 285 18.92 -15.31 30.05
N PHE A 286 19.49 -14.11 29.89
CA PHE A 286 20.87 -13.90 29.47
C PHE A 286 21.70 -13.81 30.73
N VAL A 287 22.58 -14.77 30.96
CA VAL A 287 23.36 -14.89 32.20
C VAL A 287 24.85 -14.68 32.01
N GLY A 288 25.53 -14.14 33.02
CA GLY A 288 26.98 -13.99 33.01
C GLY A 288 27.50 -12.80 32.19
N ALA A 289 26.65 -11.89 31.77
CA ALA A 289 27.02 -10.76 30.95
C ALA A 289 27.59 -9.58 31.76
N ARG A 290 28.42 -8.78 31.08
CA ARG A 290 28.64 -7.40 31.48
C ARG A 290 27.45 -6.58 30.95
N ILE A 291 26.69 -5.91 31.82
CA ILE A 291 25.47 -5.19 31.44
C ILE A 291 25.68 -3.69 31.60
N ILE A 292 25.43 -2.95 30.53
CA ILE A 292 25.40 -1.48 30.55
C ILE A 292 23.92 -1.09 30.53
N THR A 293 23.41 -0.57 31.66
CA THR A 293 21.95 -0.37 31.81
C THR A 293 21.42 0.88 31.15
N MET A 294 22.26 1.88 30.87
CA MET A 294 21.88 3.20 30.37
C MET A 294 20.81 3.90 31.21
N LYS A 295 20.71 3.55 32.51
CA LYS A 295 19.64 4.00 33.41
C LYS A 295 19.70 5.49 33.71
N ASN A 296 20.88 6.08 33.78
CA ASN A 296 21.11 7.48 34.09
C ASN A 296 21.95 8.13 32.99
N ALA A 297 21.36 9.06 32.24
CA ALA A 297 22.05 9.78 31.16
C ALA A 297 23.14 10.76 31.68
N GLU A 298 23.01 11.24 32.91
CA GLU A 298 23.85 12.31 33.48
C GLU A 298 24.98 11.80 34.42
N SER A 299 25.00 10.54 34.80
CA SER A 299 26.01 9.97 35.64
C SER A 299 26.76 8.83 34.98
N ALA A 300 27.90 8.42 35.56
CA ALA A 300 28.61 7.22 35.11
C ALA A 300 27.60 6.08 34.96
N GLN A 301 27.51 5.54 33.76
CA GLN A 301 26.56 4.50 33.43
C GLN A 301 26.71 3.35 34.40
N GLU A 302 25.59 2.89 34.96
CA GLU A 302 25.59 1.72 35.82
C GLU A 302 26.04 0.52 34.98
N VAL A 303 27.15 -0.06 35.38
CA VAL A 303 27.69 -1.29 34.81
C VAL A 303 27.56 -2.40 35.83
N ILE A 304 26.91 -3.48 35.40
CA ILE A 304 26.76 -4.67 36.24
C ILE A 304 27.68 -5.75 35.64
N GLU A 305 28.71 -6.14 36.37
CA GLU A 305 29.56 -7.24 35.96
C GLU A 305 28.93 -8.58 36.34
N ASN A 306 29.08 -9.58 35.48
CA ASN A 306 28.52 -10.92 35.66
C ASN A 306 27.01 -10.91 35.99
N GLY A 307 26.27 -10.09 35.25
CA GLY A 307 24.85 -9.86 35.49
C GLY A 307 23.93 -10.76 34.66
N THR A 308 22.65 -10.69 35.02
CA THR A 308 21.58 -11.39 34.30
C THR A 308 20.51 -10.40 33.83
N VAL A 309 20.04 -10.57 32.59
CA VAL A 309 18.84 -9.94 32.04
C VAL A 309 17.79 -11.01 31.86
N LEU A 310 16.66 -10.88 32.53
CA LEU A 310 15.50 -11.76 32.40
C LEU A 310 14.41 -11.09 31.57
N VAL A 311 13.99 -11.76 30.50
CA VAL A 311 12.98 -11.28 29.57
C VAL A 311 11.81 -12.28 29.54
N GLN A 312 10.59 -11.79 29.55
CA GLN A 312 9.39 -12.60 29.28
C GLN A 312 8.60 -11.94 28.14
N GLY A 313 8.41 -12.69 27.07
CA GLY A 313 7.76 -12.16 25.88
C GLY A 313 8.51 -10.93 25.33
N THR A 314 7.85 -9.78 25.38
CA THR A 314 8.39 -8.50 24.88
C THR A 314 8.87 -7.57 25.99
N LYS A 315 8.99 -8.04 27.24
CA LYS A 315 9.29 -7.20 28.41
C LYS A 315 10.53 -7.71 29.16
N ILE A 316 11.39 -6.78 29.56
CA ILE A 316 12.44 -7.04 30.53
C ILE A 316 11.78 -7.11 31.89
N LEU A 317 11.90 -8.25 32.59
CA LEU A 317 11.37 -8.46 33.96
C LEU A 317 12.34 -8.04 35.03
N ALA A 318 13.60 -8.36 34.85
CA ALA A 318 14.65 -8.06 35.82
C ALA A 318 16.01 -7.87 35.16
N VAL A 319 16.83 -7.02 35.78
CA VAL A 319 18.25 -6.82 35.44
C VAL A 319 19.03 -6.69 36.75
N GLY A 320 20.11 -7.42 36.89
CA GLY A 320 20.94 -7.33 38.11
C GLY A 320 22.02 -8.40 38.17
N SER A 321 22.89 -8.29 39.19
CA SER A 321 23.87 -9.32 39.54
C SER A 321 23.24 -10.54 40.21
N THR A 322 22.09 -10.35 40.84
CA THR A 322 21.33 -11.42 41.53
C THR A 322 19.89 -11.37 41.02
N VAL A 323 19.55 -12.19 40.03
CA VAL A 323 18.22 -12.32 39.46
C VAL A 323 17.74 -13.74 39.66
N ASN A 324 16.55 -13.90 40.25
CA ASN A 324 15.90 -15.21 40.35
C ASN A 324 15.39 -15.64 38.97
N VAL A 325 16.06 -16.61 38.36
CA VAL A 325 15.70 -17.13 37.02
C VAL A 325 14.77 -18.31 37.20
N PRO A 326 13.53 -18.25 36.62
CA PRO A 326 12.60 -19.37 36.68
C PRO A 326 13.14 -20.65 36.03
N ALA A 327 12.80 -21.80 36.55
CA ALA A 327 13.31 -23.11 36.09
C ALA A 327 12.89 -23.40 34.62
N ASN A 328 11.81 -22.81 34.12
CA ASN A 328 11.33 -22.93 32.75
C ASN A 328 11.93 -21.89 31.79
N ALA A 329 12.83 -21.01 32.25
CA ALA A 329 13.47 -20.04 31.37
C ALA A 329 14.50 -20.72 30.46
N ARG A 330 14.51 -20.30 29.18
CA ARG A 330 15.61 -20.63 28.27
C ARG A 330 16.83 -19.84 28.66
N ILE A 331 17.91 -20.52 29.02
CA ILE A 331 19.18 -19.89 29.40
C ILE A 331 20.02 -19.63 28.17
N ILE A 332 20.54 -18.40 28.06
CA ILE A 332 21.57 -18.00 27.11
C ILE A 332 22.78 -17.58 27.89
N ASP A 333 23.87 -18.33 27.75
CA ASP A 333 25.16 -17.97 28.31
C ASP A 333 25.72 -16.76 27.56
N ALA A 334 25.85 -15.66 28.27
CA ALA A 334 26.41 -14.41 27.79
C ALA A 334 27.76 -14.06 28.45
N THR A 335 28.45 -15.06 29.01
CA THR A 335 29.77 -14.89 29.60
C THR A 335 30.75 -14.29 28.61
N GLY A 336 31.46 -13.27 29.03
CA GLY A 336 32.40 -12.52 28.18
C GLY A 336 31.76 -11.60 27.14
N LYS A 337 30.42 -11.47 27.16
CA LYS A 337 29.68 -10.55 26.29
C LYS A 337 29.19 -9.35 27.07
N THR A 338 29.00 -8.24 26.34
CA THR A 338 28.36 -7.03 26.88
C THR A 338 26.93 -6.92 26.34
N LEU A 339 25.95 -6.79 27.23
CA LEU A 339 24.56 -6.48 26.92
C LEU A 339 24.29 -5.00 27.15
N PHE A 340 23.61 -4.36 26.23
CA PHE A 340 23.15 -2.97 26.34
C PHE A 340 21.83 -2.80 25.57
N PRO A 341 21.06 -1.73 25.82
CA PRO A 341 19.83 -1.45 25.09
C PRO A 341 20.07 -1.34 23.58
N GLY A 342 19.12 -1.81 22.77
CA GLY A 342 19.24 -1.68 21.34
C GLY A 342 19.40 -0.22 20.88
N ILE A 343 20.17 -0.01 19.83
CA ILE A 343 20.48 1.30 19.27
C ILE A 343 19.19 1.87 18.63
N ILE A 344 18.99 3.17 18.83
CA ILE A 344 17.92 3.93 18.19
C ILE A 344 18.55 4.83 17.14
N ASP A 345 18.22 4.60 15.86
CA ASP A 345 18.58 5.50 14.78
C ASP A 345 17.47 6.56 14.62
N VAL A 346 17.77 7.80 14.94
CA VAL A 346 16.81 8.91 14.93
C VAL A 346 16.66 9.57 13.57
N HIS A 347 17.43 9.19 12.58
CA HIS A 347 17.39 9.72 11.22
C HIS A 347 17.80 8.64 10.21
N ALA A 348 16.97 7.62 10.08
CA ALA A 348 17.18 6.48 9.22
C ALA A 348 16.36 6.59 7.93
N HIS A 349 17.00 6.33 6.80
CA HIS A 349 16.31 6.22 5.50
C HIS A 349 16.43 4.77 5.02
N ALA A 350 15.41 3.96 5.32
CA ALA A 350 15.32 2.60 4.80
C ALA A 350 14.45 2.59 3.54
N SER A 351 14.83 1.78 2.57
CA SER A 351 13.98 1.52 1.41
C SER A 351 12.79 0.70 1.86
N HIS A 352 11.64 1.35 2.08
CA HIS A 352 10.49 0.68 2.66
C HIS A 352 9.82 -0.27 1.67
N PHE A 353 9.58 0.13 0.44
CA PHE A 353 9.20 -0.77 -0.65
C PHE A 353 9.17 -0.07 -2.02
N ASN A 354 8.98 -0.85 -3.08
CA ASN A 354 8.73 -0.35 -4.42
C ASN A 354 7.24 -0.16 -4.69
N THR A 355 6.94 0.59 -5.75
CA THR A 355 5.59 0.92 -6.17
C THR A 355 4.66 -0.31 -6.20
N GLY A 356 3.57 -0.25 -5.48
CA GLY A 356 2.44 -1.15 -5.57
C GLY A 356 2.49 -2.42 -4.73
N VAL A 357 3.66 -2.86 -4.26
CA VAL A 357 3.79 -4.12 -3.49
C VAL A 357 4.72 -3.94 -2.31
N VAL A 358 4.24 -4.30 -1.12
CA VAL A 358 5.08 -4.40 0.08
C VAL A 358 5.67 -5.80 0.12
N PRO A 359 7.00 -5.94 0.19
CA PRO A 359 7.64 -7.24 0.33
C PRO A 359 7.36 -7.90 1.68
N GLN A 360 7.47 -9.23 1.75
CA GLN A 360 7.33 -9.97 3.00
C GLN A 360 8.51 -9.73 3.94
N GLN A 361 9.69 -9.51 3.35
CA GLN A 361 10.91 -9.19 4.09
C GLN A 361 11.63 -8.00 3.44
N ASN A 362 12.31 -7.22 4.27
CA ASN A 362 13.08 -6.07 3.82
C ASN A 362 14.53 -6.21 4.27
N TRP A 363 15.47 -6.36 3.33
CA TRP A 363 16.88 -6.57 3.62
C TRP A 363 17.50 -5.42 4.44
N ALA A 364 17.05 -4.18 4.23
CA ALA A 364 17.55 -3.03 4.99
C ALA A 364 17.19 -3.13 6.47
N TYR A 365 16.05 -3.73 6.80
CA TYR A 365 15.67 -3.97 8.20
C TYR A 365 16.50 -5.05 8.86
N TYR A 366 16.83 -6.12 8.13
CA TYR A 366 17.77 -7.12 8.62
C TYR A 366 19.16 -6.54 8.85
N ALA A 367 19.65 -5.69 7.94
CA ALA A 367 20.92 -5.00 8.09
C ALA A 367 20.91 -4.11 9.34
N ASN A 368 19.87 -3.32 9.55
CA ASN A 368 19.72 -2.51 10.76
C ASN A 368 19.81 -3.36 12.05
N LEU A 369 19.04 -4.46 12.10
CA LEU A 369 19.08 -5.37 13.26
C LEU A 369 20.44 -6.02 13.44
N ALA A 370 21.13 -6.40 12.36
CA ALA A 370 22.48 -6.98 12.42
C ALA A 370 23.52 -6.01 13.02
N PHE A 371 23.31 -4.71 12.84
CA PHE A 371 24.12 -3.67 13.46
C PHE A 371 23.59 -3.19 14.81
N GLY A 372 22.58 -3.88 15.38
CA GLY A 372 22.05 -3.59 16.71
C GLY A 372 21.04 -2.45 16.74
N ILE A 373 20.57 -1.93 15.60
CA ILE A 373 19.53 -0.91 15.53
C ILE A 373 18.19 -1.61 15.69
N THR A 374 17.52 -1.37 16.80
CA THR A 374 16.23 -2.01 17.18
C THR A 374 15.03 -1.07 17.06
N THR A 375 15.31 0.22 16.92
CA THR A 375 14.29 1.26 16.66
C THR A 375 14.86 2.26 15.66
N MET A 376 14.05 2.65 14.69
CA MET A 376 14.43 3.65 13.70
C MET A 376 13.33 4.69 13.54
N HIS A 377 13.73 5.92 13.25
CA HIS A 377 12.86 7.02 12.87
C HIS A 377 13.22 7.48 11.46
N ASP A 378 12.29 7.33 10.50
CA ASP A 378 12.44 7.86 9.16
C ASP A 378 11.68 9.19 9.04
N PRO A 379 12.40 10.33 8.95
CA PRO A 379 11.76 11.64 8.86
C PRO A 379 11.26 11.96 7.45
N SER A 380 11.42 11.05 6.49
CA SER A 380 11.30 11.35 5.06
C SER A 380 10.85 10.12 4.27
N ALA A 381 9.62 9.70 4.47
CA ALA A 381 9.05 8.55 3.76
C ALA A 381 7.58 8.80 3.38
N THR A 382 7.13 8.21 2.27
CA THR A 382 5.70 8.23 1.92
C THR A 382 4.89 7.53 3.01
N SER A 383 3.85 8.18 3.51
CA SER A 383 3.05 7.70 4.64
C SER A 383 2.52 6.28 4.42
N GLU A 384 1.98 6.01 3.23
CA GLU A 384 1.41 4.69 2.89
C GLU A 384 2.46 3.58 2.94
N THR A 385 3.70 3.88 2.57
CA THR A 385 4.77 2.87 2.55
C THR A 385 5.30 2.59 3.94
N VAL A 386 5.70 3.63 4.66
CA VAL A 386 6.37 3.48 5.96
C VAL A 386 5.42 2.92 7.02
N PHE A 387 4.18 3.43 7.08
CA PHE A 387 3.24 2.96 8.10
C PHE A 387 2.66 1.58 7.80
N SER A 388 2.54 1.19 6.52
CA SER A 388 2.19 -0.20 6.18
C SER A 388 3.23 -1.19 6.70
N GLN A 389 4.51 -0.90 6.54
CA GLN A 389 5.57 -1.76 7.05
C GLN A 389 5.69 -1.71 8.57
N ALA A 390 5.46 -0.55 9.18
CA ALA A 390 5.40 -0.44 10.64
C ALA A 390 4.27 -1.30 11.24
N GLU A 391 3.10 -1.36 10.60
CA GLU A 391 2.01 -2.22 11.03
C GLU A 391 2.29 -3.71 10.80
N LEU A 392 2.94 -4.08 9.68
CA LEU A 392 3.42 -5.45 9.44
C LEU A 392 4.43 -5.89 10.49
N GLN A 393 5.39 -5.03 10.84
CA GLN A 393 6.37 -5.30 11.90
C GLN A 393 5.67 -5.44 13.25
N LYS A 394 4.71 -4.57 13.57
CA LYS A 394 3.94 -4.63 14.81
C LYS A 394 3.06 -5.87 14.90
N ALA A 395 2.56 -6.37 13.78
CA ALA A 395 1.83 -7.63 13.70
C ALA A 395 2.71 -8.87 13.84
N GLY A 396 4.05 -8.73 13.71
CA GLY A 396 4.98 -9.86 13.69
C GLY A 396 5.14 -10.53 12.33
N GLN A 397 4.63 -9.92 11.27
CA GLN A 397 4.69 -10.47 9.90
C GLN A 397 5.90 -9.98 9.10
N LEU A 398 6.62 -9.01 9.61
CA LEU A 398 7.83 -8.46 9.03
C LEU A 398 8.91 -8.36 10.11
N VAL A 399 10.09 -8.93 9.86
CA VAL A 399 11.24 -8.81 10.77
C VAL A 399 11.93 -7.49 10.52
N GLY A 400 12.09 -6.70 11.57
CA GLY A 400 12.74 -5.38 11.49
C GLY A 400 12.76 -4.62 12.80
N PRO A 401 13.46 -3.48 12.82
CA PRO A 401 13.41 -2.53 13.93
C PRO A 401 11.98 -2.02 14.13
N ARG A 402 11.68 -1.49 15.29
CA ARG A 402 10.47 -0.68 15.47
C ARG A 402 10.58 0.57 14.58
N ILE A 403 9.57 0.80 13.75
CA ILE A 403 9.59 1.88 12.75
C ILE A 403 8.72 3.03 13.24
N MET A 404 9.29 4.23 13.24
CA MET A 404 8.61 5.50 13.45
C MET A 404 8.88 6.41 12.26
N SER A 405 7.97 7.32 11.93
CA SER A 405 8.13 8.28 10.85
C SER A 405 7.27 9.52 11.06
N THR A 406 7.67 10.62 10.44
CA THR A 406 6.81 11.80 10.25
C THR A 406 5.93 11.67 8.99
N GLY A 407 6.15 10.63 8.17
CA GLY A 407 5.40 10.41 6.94
C GLY A 407 5.88 11.28 5.77
N THR A 408 4.94 11.62 4.89
CA THR A 408 5.21 12.33 3.64
C THR A 408 5.87 13.68 3.88
N ILE A 409 6.93 13.94 3.12
CA ILE A 409 7.71 15.19 3.20
C ILE A 409 6.95 16.31 2.50
N LEU A 410 6.99 17.48 3.09
CA LEU A 410 6.55 18.73 2.47
C LEU A 410 7.79 19.51 2.03
N TYR A 411 8.00 19.62 0.72
CA TYR A 411 9.06 20.46 0.16
C TYR A 411 8.54 21.87 -0.10
N GLY A 412 9.34 22.88 0.19
CA GLY A 412 9.01 24.29 -0.05
C GLY A 412 9.27 24.77 -1.48
N ALA A 413 9.30 23.87 -2.47
CA ALA A 413 9.52 24.23 -3.87
C ALA A 413 8.29 24.92 -4.47
N ASP A 414 8.52 25.90 -5.36
CA ASP A 414 7.44 26.59 -6.08
C ASP A 414 6.56 25.59 -6.81
N GLY A 415 5.27 25.62 -6.50
CA GLY A 415 4.24 24.83 -7.17
C GLY A 415 3.92 23.50 -6.55
N ASP A 416 4.81 22.88 -5.75
CA ASP A 416 4.56 21.53 -5.25
C ASP A 416 3.58 21.48 -4.08
N PHE A 417 3.48 22.53 -3.28
CA PHE A 417 2.74 22.48 -2.01
C PHE A 417 1.93 23.74 -1.68
N LYS A 418 1.63 24.60 -2.65
CA LYS A 418 0.77 25.78 -2.43
C LYS A 418 -0.63 25.45 -1.88
N ALA A 419 -1.06 24.20 -1.95
CA ALA A 419 -2.34 23.76 -1.42
C ALA A 419 -2.28 23.24 0.03
N VAL A 420 -1.10 23.16 0.63
CA VAL A 420 -0.87 22.65 1.97
C VAL A 420 -0.54 23.75 2.98
N ILE A 421 -0.28 24.96 2.49
CA ILE A 421 0.02 26.13 3.31
C ILE A 421 -1.20 27.03 3.42
#